data_5c3028ccf1195216ecafee7fcb13ca8e
#
_entry.id   5c3028ccf1195216ecafee7fcb13ca8e
#
_cell.length_a   1.000
_cell.length_b   1.000
_cell.length_c   1.000
_cell.angle_alpha   90.00
_cell.angle_beta   90.00
_cell.angle_gamma   90.00
#
_symmetry.space_group_name_H-M   'P 1'
#
loop_
_entity.id
_entity.type
_entity.pdbx_description
1 polymer ?
#
loop_
_entity_poly.entity_id
_entity_poly.type
_entity_poly.pdbx_seq_one_letter_code
_entity_poly.pdbx_strand_id
1 'polypeptide(L)'
;EEIGSKGYRAVALHMRGYGKTTKPEDVEAYGITNLVGDVVGAVKELGESEAVVVGHDWGGPVAWYSALLRPDVFRGVSVLSVPFNPPLTLPHDVSLNDVMSLAAGDREYYRLFFQEPGIAEADLERNVRNTMLGILYSVSGNIVADGIHTEGWDGHFPKGETMSEQFVVPETLPEWLTQEDLDFYVKENTETGFRGGLNWYRNIKRIPGLLAPFAGETINQPSLYLYGEHDLIAGNTAEAIQLMKESLPDLRGCIKFDGAGHWLQQERAQGVNSELLNFLKSI
;
A
#
# COMPACT_ATOMS: atom_id res chain seq x y z
N GLU A 1 18.67 -1.36 -3.75
CA GLU A 1 20.12 -1.45 -3.93
C GLU A 1 20.77 -2.34 -2.88
N GLU A 2 20.50 -2.14 -1.57
CA GLU A 2 21.15 -2.91 -0.50
C GLU A 2 20.87 -4.41 -0.61
N ILE A 3 19.64 -4.84 -0.83
CA ILE A 3 19.26 -6.25 -1.01
C ILE A 3 20.07 -6.86 -2.18
N GLY A 4 20.16 -6.13 -3.30
CA GLY A 4 20.98 -6.53 -4.45
C GLY A 4 22.46 -6.66 -4.13
N SER A 5 23.02 -5.75 -3.32
CA SER A 5 24.43 -5.80 -2.89
C SER A 5 24.79 -7.02 -2.04
N LYS A 6 23.77 -7.69 -1.45
CA LYS A 6 23.92 -8.91 -0.67
C LYS A 6 23.73 -10.19 -1.50
N GLY A 7 23.69 -10.09 -2.82
CA GLY A 7 23.66 -11.22 -3.74
C GLY A 7 22.27 -11.69 -4.15
N TYR A 8 21.22 -10.98 -3.75
CA TYR A 8 19.85 -11.28 -4.20
C TYR A 8 19.54 -10.54 -5.51
N ARG A 9 18.76 -11.16 -6.40
CA ARG A 9 18.18 -10.48 -7.55
C ARG A 9 16.95 -9.68 -7.10
N ALA A 10 17.16 -8.40 -6.78
CA ALA A 10 16.08 -7.50 -6.35
C ALA A 10 15.52 -6.75 -7.56
N VAL A 11 14.20 -6.81 -7.76
CA VAL A 11 13.48 -6.17 -8.86
C VAL A 11 12.34 -5.34 -8.31
N ALA A 12 12.31 -4.05 -8.63
CA ALA A 12 11.20 -3.17 -8.34
C ALA A 12 10.38 -2.95 -9.63
N LEU A 13 9.08 -3.15 -9.55
CA LEU A 13 8.17 -3.04 -10.68
C LEU A 13 7.45 -1.69 -10.67
N HIS A 14 7.39 -1.03 -11.81
CA HIS A 14 6.32 -0.08 -12.04
C HIS A 14 5.03 -0.86 -12.24
N MET A 15 4.14 -0.76 -11.28
CA MET A 15 2.86 -1.46 -11.33
C MET A 15 1.91 -0.80 -12.35
N ARG A 16 0.89 -1.55 -12.80
CA ARG A 16 -0.14 -1.06 -13.73
C ARG A 16 -0.71 0.28 -13.29
N GLY A 17 -0.74 1.25 -14.19
CA GLY A 17 -1.19 2.61 -13.92
C GLY A 17 -0.10 3.61 -13.54
N TYR A 18 1.14 3.14 -13.34
CA TYR A 18 2.27 3.98 -12.92
C TYR A 18 3.43 3.95 -13.92
N GLY A 19 4.22 5.01 -13.92
CA GLY A 19 5.45 5.10 -14.69
C GLY A 19 5.24 4.77 -16.17
N LYS A 20 6.07 3.87 -16.70
CA LYS A 20 6.05 3.46 -18.12
C LYS A 20 5.13 2.27 -18.42
N THR A 21 4.40 1.74 -17.43
CA THR A 21 3.49 0.62 -17.65
C THR A 21 2.20 1.06 -18.35
N THR A 22 1.39 0.09 -18.76
CA THR A 22 0.09 0.38 -19.34
C THR A 22 -0.85 1.05 -18.34
N LYS A 23 -1.67 1.96 -18.85
CA LYS A 23 -2.68 2.72 -18.09
C LYS A 23 -4.05 2.53 -18.74
N PRO A 24 -4.67 1.33 -18.58
CA PRO A 24 -6.00 1.08 -19.13
C PRO A 24 -7.01 2.13 -18.65
N GLU A 25 -7.92 2.54 -19.52
CA GLU A 25 -9.01 3.47 -19.13
C GLU A 25 -10.06 2.77 -18.27
N ASP A 26 -10.28 1.47 -18.55
CA ASP A 26 -11.23 0.66 -17.82
C ASP A 26 -10.79 0.43 -16.37
N VAL A 27 -11.62 0.87 -15.44
CA VAL A 27 -11.41 0.69 -14.00
C VAL A 27 -11.26 -0.79 -13.63
N GLU A 28 -12.02 -1.68 -14.27
CA GLU A 28 -12.00 -3.12 -13.95
C GLU A 28 -10.65 -3.77 -14.29
N ALA A 29 -9.89 -3.18 -15.20
CA ALA A 29 -8.55 -3.65 -15.52
C ALA A 29 -7.57 -3.58 -14.32
N TYR A 30 -7.90 -2.82 -13.28
CA TYR A 30 -7.08 -2.67 -12.07
C TYR A 30 -7.55 -3.59 -10.91
N GLY A 31 -8.40 -4.58 -11.19
CA GLY A 31 -8.82 -5.57 -10.20
C GLY A 31 -7.65 -6.36 -9.64
N ILE A 32 -7.76 -6.76 -8.37
CA ILE A 32 -6.67 -7.40 -7.62
C ILE A 32 -6.09 -8.65 -8.33
N THR A 33 -6.93 -9.44 -8.97
CA THR A 33 -6.48 -10.62 -9.73
C THR A 33 -5.64 -10.26 -10.95
N ASN A 34 -5.92 -9.12 -11.60
CA ASN A 34 -5.12 -8.62 -12.70
C ASN A 34 -3.75 -8.15 -12.21
N LEU A 35 -3.71 -7.47 -11.06
CA LEU A 35 -2.47 -6.99 -10.45
C LEU A 35 -1.58 -8.16 -10.01
N VAL A 36 -2.16 -9.21 -9.43
CA VAL A 36 -1.45 -10.47 -9.15
C VAL A 36 -0.92 -11.10 -10.43
N GLY A 37 -1.74 -11.10 -11.49
CA GLY A 37 -1.33 -11.59 -12.81
C GLY A 37 -0.12 -10.87 -13.37
N ASP A 38 -0.02 -9.55 -13.18
CA ASP A 38 1.13 -8.74 -13.60
C ASP A 38 2.41 -9.18 -12.87
N VAL A 39 2.34 -9.39 -11.55
CA VAL A 39 3.51 -9.82 -10.77
C VAL A 39 3.96 -11.23 -11.16
N VAL A 40 3.03 -12.16 -11.35
CA VAL A 40 3.31 -13.52 -11.85
C VAL A 40 3.95 -13.47 -13.24
N GLY A 41 3.41 -12.63 -14.14
CA GLY A 41 3.97 -12.39 -15.46
C GLY A 41 5.40 -11.86 -15.40
N ALA A 42 5.67 -10.91 -14.49
CA ALA A 42 7.01 -10.37 -14.32
C ALA A 42 8.02 -11.42 -13.85
N VAL A 43 7.67 -12.30 -12.89
CA VAL A 43 8.53 -13.41 -12.44
C VAL A 43 8.89 -14.30 -13.64
N LYS A 44 7.89 -14.66 -14.46
CA LYS A 44 8.08 -15.49 -15.65
C LYS A 44 8.97 -14.82 -16.71
N GLU A 45 8.75 -13.53 -17.00
CA GLU A 45 9.56 -12.77 -17.97
C GLU A 45 11.01 -12.58 -17.50
N LEU A 46 11.25 -12.59 -16.21
CA LEU A 46 12.59 -12.58 -15.63
C LEU A 46 13.30 -13.94 -15.74
N GLY A 47 12.61 -14.97 -16.23
CA GLY A 47 13.13 -16.32 -16.37
C GLY A 47 13.16 -17.12 -15.06
N GLU A 48 12.42 -16.68 -14.05
CA GLU A 48 12.36 -17.33 -12.74
C GLU A 48 11.09 -18.20 -12.61
N SER A 49 11.19 -19.28 -11.84
CA SER A 49 10.05 -20.12 -11.48
C SER A 49 9.47 -19.76 -10.11
N GLU A 50 10.27 -19.20 -9.24
CA GLU A 50 9.91 -18.85 -7.87
C GLU A 50 10.44 -17.47 -7.49
N ALA A 51 9.76 -16.81 -6.57
CA ALA A 51 10.17 -15.51 -6.02
C ALA A 51 9.73 -15.36 -4.55
N VAL A 52 10.34 -14.41 -3.86
CA VAL A 52 9.79 -13.80 -2.67
C VAL A 52 9.16 -12.48 -3.08
N VAL A 53 7.89 -12.28 -2.74
CA VAL A 53 7.19 -11.03 -3.05
C VAL A 53 7.24 -10.08 -1.87
N VAL A 54 7.56 -8.81 -2.15
CA VAL A 54 7.58 -7.74 -1.14
C VAL A 54 6.65 -6.64 -1.60
N GLY A 55 5.78 -6.17 -0.70
CA GLY A 55 4.80 -5.12 -1.02
C GLY A 55 4.69 -4.06 0.06
N HIS A 56 4.39 -2.83 -0.36
CA HIS A 56 4.11 -1.70 0.52
C HIS A 56 2.83 -1.03 0.07
N ASP A 57 2.03 -0.50 0.99
CA ASP A 57 0.73 0.13 0.72
C ASP A 57 -0.16 -0.77 -0.15
N TRP A 58 -0.64 -0.31 -1.31
CA TRP A 58 -1.36 -1.16 -2.26
C TRP A 58 -0.57 -2.36 -2.78
N GLY A 59 0.76 -2.27 -2.81
CA GLY A 59 1.61 -3.42 -3.06
C GLY A 59 1.48 -4.51 -1.99
N GLY A 60 1.03 -4.16 -0.77
CA GLY A 60 0.76 -5.11 0.31
C GLY A 60 -0.34 -6.11 -0.03
N PRO A 61 -1.58 -5.68 -0.31
CA PRO A 61 -2.64 -6.58 -0.80
C PRO A 61 -2.22 -7.39 -2.03
N VAL A 62 -1.50 -6.78 -2.98
CA VAL A 62 -1.00 -7.51 -4.15
C VAL A 62 -0.02 -8.61 -3.72
N ALA A 63 0.91 -8.33 -2.81
CA ALA A 63 1.86 -9.32 -2.31
C ALA A 63 1.17 -10.44 -1.52
N TRP A 64 0.27 -10.09 -0.58
CA TRP A 64 -0.49 -11.08 0.18
C TRP A 64 -1.30 -12.01 -0.73
N TYR A 65 -2.07 -11.42 -1.66
CA TYR A 65 -2.89 -12.23 -2.56
C TYR A 65 -2.07 -12.93 -3.64
N SER A 66 -0.87 -12.45 -3.97
CA SER A 66 0.06 -13.22 -4.81
C SER A 66 0.49 -14.51 -4.11
N ALA A 67 0.88 -14.44 -2.85
CA ALA A 67 1.23 -15.61 -2.06
C ALA A 67 0.05 -16.57 -1.87
N LEU A 68 -1.15 -16.04 -1.61
CA LEU A 68 -2.37 -16.85 -1.44
C LEU A 68 -2.78 -17.57 -2.73
N LEU A 69 -2.82 -16.84 -3.85
CA LEU A 69 -3.37 -17.34 -5.12
C LEU A 69 -2.36 -18.15 -5.93
N ARG A 70 -1.07 -17.92 -5.73
CA ARG A 70 0.02 -18.54 -6.47
C ARG A 70 1.14 -19.05 -5.55
N PRO A 71 0.80 -19.97 -4.61
CA PRO A 71 1.78 -20.58 -3.72
C PRO A 71 2.85 -21.41 -4.47
N ASP A 72 2.57 -21.75 -5.74
CA ASP A 72 3.49 -22.40 -6.65
C ASP A 72 4.59 -21.46 -7.20
N VAL A 73 4.38 -20.14 -7.13
CA VAL A 73 5.32 -19.12 -7.60
C VAL A 73 5.97 -18.37 -6.44
N PHE A 74 5.21 -18.06 -5.40
CA PHE A 74 5.71 -17.26 -4.28
C PHE A 74 6.01 -18.11 -3.06
N ARG A 75 7.32 -18.37 -2.81
CA ARG A 75 7.82 -19.16 -1.70
C ARG A 75 7.94 -18.42 -0.37
N GLY A 76 7.70 -17.11 -0.37
CA GLY A 76 7.70 -16.24 0.81
C GLY A 76 7.11 -14.88 0.49
N VAL A 77 6.59 -14.20 1.51
CA VAL A 77 5.96 -12.88 1.39
C VAL A 77 6.38 -11.95 2.50
N SER A 78 6.73 -10.72 2.16
CA SER A 78 6.94 -9.65 3.14
C SER A 78 6.09 -8.44 2.78
N VAL A 79 5.40 -7.89 3.77
CA VAL A 79 4.57 -6.70 3.54
C VAL A 79 4.85 -5.63 4.57
N LEU A 80 4.85 -4.39 4.08
CA LEU A 80 5.00 -3.18 4.84
C LEU A 80 3.66 -2.44 4.88
N SER A 81 3.28 -1.93 6.04
CA SER A 81 2.12 -1.06 6.27
C SER A 81 0.77 -1.80 6.32
N VAL A 82 0.39 -2.56 5.30
CA VAL A 82 -0.96 -3.13 5.18
C VAL A 82 -1.02 -4.56 5.70
N PRO A 83 -1.73 -4.84 6.81
CA PRO A 83 -1.84 -6.20 7.34
C PRO A 83 -2.60 -7.12 6.38
N PHE A 84 -2.37 -8.42 6.48
CA PHE A 84 -3.15 -9.41 5.75
C PHE A 84 -4.58 -9.44 6.27
N ASN A 85 -5.52 -9.25 5.37
CA ASN A 85 -6.93 -9.47 5.62
C ASN A 85 -7.36 -10.71 4.82
N PRO A 86 -7.72 -11.83 5.48
CA PRO A 86 -8.23 -13.00 4.79
C PRO A 86 -9.43 -12.66 3.91
N PRO A 87 -9.58 -13.33 2.76
CA PRO A 87 -10.74 -13.12 1.92
C PRO A 87 -12.05 -13.31 2.69
N LEU A 88 -12.92 -12.31 2.61
CA LEU A 88 -14.23 -12.28 3.27
C LEU A 88 -15.33 -12.52 2.25
N THR A 89 -16.38 -13.17 2.69
CA THR A 89 -17.67 -13.16 2.00
C THR A 89 -18.57 -12.13 2.66
N LEU A 90 -18.98 -11.10 1.93
CA LEU A 90 -19.96 -10.13 2.39
C LEU A 90 -21.39 -10.58 2.03
N PRO A 91 -22.42 -10.21 2.83
CA PRO A 91 -23.81 -10.32 2.43
C PRO A 91 -24.04 -9.64 1.07
N HIS A 92 -24.99 -10.16 0.27
CA HIS A 92 -25.23 -9.69 -1.10
C HIS A 92 -25.63 -8.22 -1.20
N ASP A 93 -26.21 -7.67 -0.14
CA ASP A 93 -26.72 -6.30 -0.04
C ASP A 93 -25.73 -5.35 0.67
N VAL A 94 -24.53 -5.81 1.01
CA VAL A 94 -23.51 -5.02 1.70
C VAL A 94 -22.28 -4.89 0.82
N SER A 95 -21.85 -3.67 0.55
CA SER A 95 -20.57 -3.38 -0.10
C SER A 95 -19.53 -2.85 0.90
N LEU A 96 -18.24 -2.97 0.55
CA LEU A 96 -17.18 -2.35 1.36
C LEU A 96 -17.31 -0.83 1.43
N ASN A 97 -17.85 -0.20 0.37
CA ASN A 97 -18.09 1.24 0.38
C ASN A 97 -19.18 1.61 1.42
N ASP A 98 -20.22 0.79 1.57
CA ASP A 98 -21.26 1.02 2.59
C ASP A 98 -20.68 0.93 4.00
N VAL A 99 -19.82 -0.09 4.24
CA VAL A 99 -19.13 -0.26 5.52
C VAL A 99 -18.23 0.95 5.81
N MET A 100 -17.43 1.39 4.82
CA MET A 100 -16.57 2.56 4.96
C MET A 100 -17.38 3.85 5.19
N SER A 101 -18.50 4.04 4.49
CA SER A 101 -19.39 5.20 4.67
C SER A 101 -19.99 5.24 6.08
N LEU A 102 -20.41 4.10 6.58
CA LEU A 102 -20.94 4.00 7.94
C LEU A 102 -19.87 4.33 9.00
N ALA A 103 -18.66 3.83 8.80
CA ALA A 103 -17.53 4.09 9.69
C ALA A 103 -17.07 5.57 9.65
N ALA A 104 -17.13 6.23 8.50
CA ALA A 104 -16.73 7.63 8.33
C ALA A 104 -17.70 8.62 9.02
N GLY A 105 -18.98 8.24 9.19
CA GLY A 105 -20.00 9.08 9.84
C GLY A 105 -20.21 10.43 9.14
N ASP A 106 -19.96 11.53 9.86
CA ASP A 106 -20.14 12.89 9.34
C ASP A 106 -18.91 13.45 8.61
N ARG A 107 -17.81 12.67 8.56
CA ARG A 107 -16.58 13.05 7.86
C ARG A 107 -16.52 12.41 6.46
N GLU A 108 -15.71 12.99 5.59
CA GLU A 108 -15.29 12.34 4.35
C GLU A 108 -14.13 11.39 4.64
N TYR A 109 -14.08 10.25 3.95
CA TYR A 109 -12.96 9.31 4.03
C TYR A 109 -12.27 9.23 2.67
N TYR A 110 -10.96 9.38 2.63
CA TYR A 110 -10.20 9.49 1.37
C TYR A 110 -10.49 8.36 0.38
N ARG A 111 -10.71 7.12 0.85
CA ARG A 111 -11.04 6.00 -0.05
C ARG A 111 -12.41 6.14 -0.71
N LEU A 112 -13.36 6.81 -0.05
CA LEU A 112 -14.68 7.13 -0.62
C LEU A 112 -14.58 8.30 -1.59
N PHE A 113 -13.79 9.33 -1.24
CA PHE A 113 -13.50 10.46 -2.11
C PHE A 113 -12.88 10.04 -3.46
N PHE A 114 -12.10 8.95 -3.48
CA PHE A 114 -11.49 8.42 -4.69
C PHE A 114 -12.44 7.64 -5.61
N GLN A 115 -13.66 7.31 -5.17
CA GLN A 115 -14.53 6.41 -5.94
C GLN A 115 -15.08 7.02 -7.22
N GLU A 116 -15.45 8.30 -7.21
CA GLU A 116 -16.03 8.96 -8.38
C GLU A 116 -14.93 9.43 -9.34
N PRO A 117 -14.90 8.94 -10.59
CA PRO A 117 -13.89 9.35 -11.55
C PRO A 117 -13.92 10.84 -11.84
N GLY A 118 -12.76 11.46 -11.86
CA GLY A 118 -12.57 12.89 -12.17
C GLY A 118 -12.58 13.80 -10.95
N ILE A 119 -13.16 13.41 -9.83
CA ILE A 119 -13.21 14.27 -8.62
C ILE A 119 -11.83 14.36 -7.96
N ALA A 120 -11.26 13.23 -7.60
CA ALA A 120 -9.96 13.18 -6.96
C ALA A 120 -8.83 13.59 -7.93
N GLU A 121 -8.94 13.22 -9.21
CA GLU A 121 -7.99 13.69 -10.24
C GLU A 121 -7.93 15.22 -10.30
N ALA A 122 -9.09 15.88 -10.40
CA ALA A 122 -9.16 17.34 -10.48
C ALA A 122 -8.59 18.04 -9.24
N ASP A 123 -8.72 17.43 -8.07
CA ASP A 123 -8.15 17.92 -6.83
C ASP A 123 -6.62 17.74 -6.79
N LEU A 124 -6.16 16.49 -6.93
CA LEU A 124 -4.75 16.11 -6.76
C LEU A 124 -3.84 16.68 -7.87
N GLU A 125 -4.37 16.86 -9.08
CA GLU A 125 -3.64 17.39 -10.23
C GLU A 125 -3.58 18.94 -10.27
N ARG A 126 -4.30 19.62 -9.39
CA ARG A 126 -4.30 21.09 -9.29
C ARG A 126 -2.92 21.68 -9.03
N ASN A 127 -2.14 21.02 -8.18
CA ASN A 127 -0.76 21.33 -7.87
C ASN A 127 0.00 20.05 -7.48
N VAL A 128 0.49 19.33 -8.48
CA VAL A 128 1.13 18.03 -8.29
C VAL A 128 2.29 18.08 -7.29
N ARG A 129 3.06 19.18 -7.26
CA ARG A 129 4.16 19.31 -6.31
C ARG A 129 3.68 19.38 -4.86
N ASN A 130 2.70 20.23 -4.58
CA ASN A 130 2.13 20.34 -3.23
C ASN A 130 1.40 19.04 -2.85
N THR A 131 0.70 18.42 -3.78
CA THR A 131 0.06 17.13 -3.57
C THR A 131 1.07 16.06 -3.20
N MET A 132 2.16 15.92 -3.95
CA MET A 132 3.18 14.90 -3.66
C MET A 132 3.89 15.16 -2.33
N LEU A 133 4.36 16.40 -2.10
CA LEU A 133 5.00 16.75 -0.83
C LEU A 133 4.04 16.60 0.34
N GLY A 134 2.80 17.06 0.16
CA GLY A 134 1.77 17.00 1.19
C GLY A 134 1.41 15.55 1.57
N ILE A 135 1.18 14.66 0.60
CA ILE A 135 0.94 13.24 0.86
C ILE A 135 2.14 12.62 1.58
N LEU A 136 3.35 12.81 1.03
CA LEU A 136 4.56 12.23 1.60
C LEU A 136 4.75 12.64 3.07
N TYR A 137 4.54 13.91 3.38
CA TYR A 137 4.72 14.42 4.73
C TYR A 137 3.55 14.07 5.66
N SER A 138 2.31 14.25 5.22
CA SER A 138 1.13 14.12 6.10
C SER A 138 0.91 12.71 6.62
N VAL A 139 1.40 11.67 5.92
CA VAL A 139 1.29 10.29 6.38
C VAL A 139 2.62 9.71 6.90
N SER A 140 3.65 10.55 7.05
CA SER A 140 4.93 10.16 7.66
C SER A 140 4.90 10.31 9.18
N GLY A 141 5.88 9.72 9.86
CA GLY A 141 6.08 9.92 11.29
C GLY A 141 6.47 11.36 11.66
N ASN A 142 6.95 12.15 10.71
CA ASN A 142 7.31 13.56 10.96
C ASN A 142 6.13 14.42 11.40
N ILE A 143 4.93 14.14 10.91
CA ILE A 143 3.74 14.93 11.30
C ILE A 143 3.47 14.86 12.82
N VAL A 144 3.82 13.74 13.44
CA VAL A 144 3.74 13.55 14.90
C VAL A 144 4.99 14.12 15.57
N ALA A 145 6.17 13.86 15.07
CA ALA A 145 7.43 14.33 15.61
C ALA A 145 7.51 15.88 15.66
N ASP A 146 6.95 16.55 14.67
CA ASP A 146 6.89 18.01 14.57
C ASP A 146 5.70 18.62 15.34
N GLY A 147 4.91 17.79 16.04
CA GLY A 147 3.81 18.21 16.91
C GLY A 147 2.57 18.75 16.17
N ILE A 148 2.41 18.43 14.89
CA ILE A 148 1.28 18.89 14.06
C ILE A 148 0.05 18.04 14.34
N HIS A 149 0.23 16.73 14.43
CA HIS A 149 -0.80 15.78 14.86
C HIS A 149 -0.31 14.95 16.04
N THR A 150 -1.21 14.50 16.89
CA THR A 150 -0.87 13.66 18.03
C THR A 150 -0.66 12.19 17.70
N GLU A 151 -1.37 11.69 16.70
CA GLU A 151 -1.39 10.27 16.31
C GLU A 151 -1.18 10.04 14.80
N GLY A 152 -0.97 11.11 14.02
CA GLY A 152 -0.95 11.09 12.57
C GLY A 152 -2.30 11.41 11.94
N TRP A 153 -2.33 11.49 10.60
CA TRP A 153 -3.56 11.71 9.85
C TRP A 153 -4.32 10.37 9.71
N ASP A 154 -5.61 10.39 10.00
CA ASP A 154 -6.47 9.20 10.00
C ASP A 154 -7.19 8.94 8.66
N GLY A 155 -6.87 9.69 7.63
CA GLY A 155 -7.49 9.57 6.31
C GLY A 155 -8.88 10.22 6.19
N HIS A 156 -9.35 10.92 7.22
CA HIS A 156 -10.64 11.58 7.22
C HIS A 156 -10.48 13.10 7.16
N PHE A 157 -11.48 13.76 6.56
CA PHE A 157 -11.54 15.22 6.43
C PHE A 157 -12.99 15.73 6.41
N PRO A 158 -13.24 17.05 6.56
CA PRO A 158 -14.58 17.60 6.57
C PRO A 158 -15.31 17.38 5.23
N LYS A 159 -16.60 17.02 5.29
CA LYS A 159 -17.42 16.89 4.08
C LYS A 159 -17.51 18.20 3.32
N GLY A 160 -17.35 18.14 2.01
CA GLY A 160 -17.41 19.28 1.10
C GLY A 160 -16.07 20.00 0.90
N GLU A 161 -15.04 19.60 1.63
CA GLU A 161 -13.67 20.03 1.39
C GLU A 161 -12.95 19.05 0.45
N THR A 162 -11.79 19.45 -0.05
CA THR A 162 -10.94 18.58 -0.88
C THR A 162 -9.82 17.94 -0.04
N MET A 163 -9.34 16.80 -0.51
CA MET A 163 -8.28 16.08 0.20
C MET A 163 -6.95 16.87 0.17
N SER A 164 -6.64 17.54 -0.95
CA SER A 164 -5.39 18.30 -1.09
C SER A 164 -5.30 19.49 -0.13
N GLU A 165 -6.42 20.02 0.33
CA GLU A 165 -6.49 21.11 1.32
C GLU A 165 -6.16 20.63 2.75
N GLN A 166 -6.20 19.32 2.97
CA GLN A 166 -5.88 18.72 4.28
C GLN A 166 -4.39 18.39 4.42
N PHE A 167 -3.66 18.41 3.34
CA PHE A 167 -2.23 18.07 3.38
C PHE A 167 -1.41 19.16 4.03
N VAL A 168 -0.55 18.74 4.92
CA VAL A 168 0.48 19.61 5.47
C VAL A 168 1.68 19.64 4.51
N VAL A 169 2.00 20.81 4.00
CA VAL A 169 3.18 21.03 3.17
C VAL A 169 4.27 21.66 4.05
N PRO A 170 5.34 20.93 4.39
CA PRO A 170 6.38 21.44 5.27
C PRO A 170 7.24 22.50 4.57
N GLU A 171 7.82 23.43 5.33
CA GLU A 171 8.76 24.43 4.80
C GLU A 171 10.11 23.81 4.42
N THR A 172 10.51 22.74 5.11
CA THR A 172 11.74 21.98 4.84
C THR A 172 11.43 20.51 4.66
N LEU A 173 12.14 19.86 3.75
CA LEU A 173 11.98 18.43 3.51
C LEU A 173 12.44 17.64 4.74
N PRO A 174 11.74 16.54 5.10
CA PRO A 174 12.22 15.61 6.10
C PRO A 174 13.53 14.94 5.64
N GLU A 175 14.37 14.49 6.57
CA GLU A 175 15.71 13.96 6.28
C GLU A 175 15.71 12.76 5.30
N TRP A 176 14.64 11.99 5.29
CA TRP A 176 14.49 10.81 4.44
C TRP A 176 14.04 11.13 3.00
N LEU A 177 13.66 12.37 2.70
CA LEU A 177 13.16 12.81 1.38
C LEU A 177 14.10 13.87 0.80
N THR A 178 14.83 13.52 -0.23
CA THR A 178 15.69 14.49 -0.94
C THR A 178 14.88 15.32 -1.95
N GLN A 179 15.45 16.45 -2.38
CA GLN A 179 14.85 17.27 -3.45
C GLN A 179 14.74 16.49 -4.76
N GLU A 180 15.73 15.64 -5.05
CA GLU A 180 15.76 14.80 -6.25
C GLU A 180 14.64 13.76 -6.22
N ASP A 181 14.40 13.13 -5.08
CA ASP A 181 13.28 12.19 -4.90
C ASP A 181 11.94 12.89 -5.11
N LEU A 182 11.74 14.07 -4.50
CA LEU A 182 10.51 14.83 -4.68
C LEU A 182 10.31 15.23 -6.15
N ASP A 183 11.35 15.71 -6.82
CA ASP A 183 11.28 16.10 -8.23
C ASP A 183 10.96 14.89 -9.13
N PHE A 184 11.47 13.70 -8.80
CA PHE A 184 11.11 12.47 -9.47
C PHE A 184 9.60 12.13 -9.30
N TYR A 185 9.08 12.16 -8.08
CA TYR A 185 7.65 11.93 -7.83
C TYR A 185 6.77 12.94 -8.57
N VAL A 186 7.13 14.22 -8.53
CA VAL A 186 6.39 15.29 -9.23
C VAL A 186 6.38 15.06 -10.73
N LYS A 187 7.53 14.73 -11.31
CA LYS A 187 7.66 14.47 -12.75
C LYS A 187 6.78 13.29 -13.17
N GLU A 188 6.94 12.14 -12.51
CA GLU A 188 6.19 10.92 -12.85
C GLU A 188 4.68 11.16 -12.77
N ASN A 189 4.19 11.81 -11.70
CA ASN A 189 2.76 12.06 -11.53
C ASN A 189 2.23 13.18 -12.43
N THR A 190 3.06 14.15 -12.83
CA THR A 190 2.70 15.14 -13.85
C THR A 190 2.52 14.49 -15.23
N GLU A 191 3.38 13.52 -15.57
CA GLU A 191 3.33 12.82 -16.86
C GLU A 191 2.21 11.79 -16.93
N THR A 192 1.90 11.10 -15.81
CA THR A 192 0.95 9.98 -15.80
C THR A 192 -0.44 10.36 -15.33
N GLY A 193 -0.58 11.45 -14.57
CA GLY A 193 -1.76 11.76 -13.78
C GLY A 193 -1.95 10.77 -12.61
N PHE A 194 -3.00 10.98 -11.83
CA PHE A 194 -3.34 10.15 -10.67
C PHE A 194 -4.36 9.05 -10.98
N ARG A 195 -5.04 9.10 -12.13
CA ARG A 195 -6.13 8.17 -12.49
C ARG A 195 -5.75 6.70 -12.36
N GLY A 196 -4.53 6.34 -12.81
CA GLY A 196 -4.05 4.96 -12.73
C GLY A 196 -4.04 4.43 -11.30
N GLY A 197 -3.45 5.19 -10.37
CA GLY A 197 -3.42 4.87 -8.95
C GLY A 197 -4.81 4.88 -8.31
N LEU A 198 -5.65 5.87 -8.63
CA LEU A 198 -7.02 5.95 -8.12
C LEU A 198 -7.90 4.78 -8.54
N ASN A 199 -7.65 4.19 -9.71
CA ASN A 199 -8.41 3.03 -10.18
C ASN A 199 -8.20 1.78 -9.30
N TRP A 200 -7.08 1.68 -8.57
CA TRP A 200 -6.88 0.61 -7.59
C TRP A 200 -7.91 0.73 -6.45
N TYR A 201 -8.11 1.94 -5.94
CA TYR A 201 -9.11 2.22 -4.89
C TYR A 201 -10.54 1.98 -5.38
N ARG A 202 -10.85 2.29 -6.64
CA ARG A 202 -12.16 2.05 -7.26
C ARG A 202 -12.51 0.57 -7.38
N ASN A 203 -11.52 -0.32 -7.28
CA ASN A 203 -11.71 -1.77 -7.27
C ASN A 203 -11.90 -2.37 -5.87
N ILE A 204 -11.75 -1.62 -4.77
CA ILE A 204 -11.89 -2.15 -3.41
C ILE A 204 -13.20 -2.92 -3.23
N LYS A 205 -14.31 -2.36 -3.69
CA LYS A 205 -15.65 -2.98 -3.59
C LYS A 205 -15.78 -4.32 -4.33
N ARG A 206 -14.89 -4.62 -5.27
CA ARG A 206 -14.89 -5.87 -6.06
C ARG A 206 -14.06 -6.98 -5.42
N ILE A 207 -13.14 -6.63 -4.52
CA ILE A 207 -12.20 -7.58 -3.90
C ILE A 207 -12.94 -8.77 -3.25
N PRO A 208 -13.99 -8.58 -2.42
CA PRO A 208 -14.69 -9.71 -1.81
C PRO A 208 -15.26 -10.68 -2.84
N GLY A 209 -15.87 -10.17 -3.92
CA GLY A 209 -16.41 -11.01 -4.99
C GLY A 209 -15.34 -11.76 -5.76
N LEU A 210 -14.23 -11.09 -6.11
CA LEU A 210 -13.10 -11.70 -6.82
C LEU A 210 -12.40 -12.79 -6.00
N LEU A 211 -12.34 -12.61 -4.68
CA LEU A 211 -11.65 -13.52 -3.76
C LEU A 211 -12.59 -14.49 -3.02
N ALA A 212 -13.90 -14.44 -3.28
CA ALA A 212 -14.87 -15.32 -2.63
C ALA A 212 -14.53 -16.84 -2.73
N PRO A 213 -13.98 -17.35 -3.84
CA PRO A 213 -13.55 -18.75 -3.92
C PRO A 213 -12.44 -19.14 -2.94
N PHE A 214 -11.74 -18.17 -2.38
CA PHE A 214 -10.62 -18.34 -1.45
C PHE A 214 -10.99 -17.95 -0.01
N ALA A 215 -12.28 -17.77 0.29
CA ALA A 215 -12.73 -17.44 1.64
C ALA A 215 -12.33 -18.55 2.62
N GLY A 216 -11.67 -18.17 3.71
CA GLY A 216 -11.16 -19.10 4.71
C GLY A 216 -9.78 -19.72 4.40
N GLU A 217 -9.22 -19.45 3.22
CA GLU A 217 -7.85 -19.87 2.92
C GLU A 217 -6.81 -19.03 3.66
N THR A 218 -5.66 -19.64 3.94
CA THR A 218 -4.53 -19.05 4.66
C THR A 218 -3.26 -19.02 3.81
N ILE A 219 -2.34 -18.12 4.13
CA ILE A 219 -1.02 -18.07 3.50
C ILE A 219 -0.08 -18.94 4.35
N ASN A 220 0.35 -20.08 3.81
CA ASN A 220 1.21 -21.03 4.51
C ASN A 220 2.71 -20.79 4.30
N GLN A 221 3.08 -19.90 3.39
CA GLN A 221 4.48 -19.56 3.15
C GLN A 221 5.05 -18.73 4.30
N PRO A 222 6.37 -18.79 4.52
CA PRO A 222 7.06 -17.84 5.39
C PRO A 222 6.63 -16.41 5.11
N SER A 223 6.23 -15.71 6.16
CA SER A 223 5.67 -14.37 6.06
C SER A 223 6.36 -13.40 7.01
N LEU A 224 6.54 -12.16 6.59
CA LEU A 224 7.05 -11.06 7.41
C LEU A 224 6.15 -9.84 7.27
N TYR A 225 5.79 -9.23 8.40
CA TYR A 225 5.01 -7.98 8.43
C TYR A 225 5.76 -6.89 9.18
N LEU A 226 5.91 -5.72 8.54
CA LEU A 226 6.59 -4.55 9.08
C LEU A 226 5.64 -3.35 9.05
N TYR A 227 5.62 -2.53 10.11
CA TYR A 227 4.74 -1.37 10.14
C TYR A 227 5.29 -0.23 11.00
N GLY A 228 4.88 1.00 10.66
CA GLY A 228 5.20 2.19 11.42
C GLY A 228 4.23 2.41 12.57
N GLU A 229 4.69 2.98 13.67
CA GLU A 229 3.87 3.29 14.84
C GLU A 229 2.74 4.29 14.52
N HIS A 230 3.01 5.23 13.61
CA HIS A 230 2.11 6.31 13.19
C HIS A 230 1.52 6.08 11.79
N ASP A 231 1.57 4.85 11.30
CA ASP A 231 1.00 4.52 9.99
C ASP A 231 -0.53 4.51 10.05
N LEU A 232 -1.17 5.34 9.23
CA LEU A 232 -2.64 5.45 9.15
C LEU A 232 -3.32 4.14 8.75
N ILE A 233 -2.60 3.25 8.04
CA ILE A 233 -3.17 2.02 7.47
C ILE A 233 -2.90 0.82 8.35
N ALA A 234 -1.80 0.78 9.08
CA ALA A 234 -1.40 -0.36 9.91
C ALA A 234 -2.49 -0.78 10.91
N GLY A 235 -3.64 -0.14 10.75
CA GLY A 235 -4.87 -0.46 11.43
C GLY A 235 -4.59 -0.59 12.91
N ASN A 236 -3.99 0.34 13.47
CA ASN A 236 -3.61 0.46 14.86
C ASN A 236 -4.52 -0.31 15.84
N THR A 237 -5.31 -1.23 15.30
CA THR A 237 -6.13 -2.14 16.07
C THR A 237 -5.32 -3.40 16.34
N ALA A 238 -5.09 -3.65 17.61
CA ALA A 238 -4.54 -4.93 18.08
C ALA A 238 -5.29 -6.13 17.45
N GLU A 239 -6.57 -5.93 17.17
CA GLU A 239 -7.46 -6.91 16.54
C GLU A 239 -7.04 -7.26 15.10
N ALA A 240 -6.71 -6.27 14.26
CA ALA A 240 -6.27 -6.53 12.87
C ALA A 240 -4.95 -7.31 12.84
N ILE A 241 -4.02 -6.96 13.72
CA ILE A 241 -2.74 -7.68 13.86
C ILE A 241 -2.99 -9.09 14.41
N GLN A 242 -3.90 -9.25 15.35
CA GLN A 242 -4.23 -10.57 15.91
C GLN A 242 -4.88 -11.47 14.85
N LEU A 243 -5.85 -10.95 14.09
CA LEU A 243 -6.47 -11.69 12.98
C LEU A 243 -5.44 -12.10 11.92
N MET A 244 -4.54 -11.19 11.57
CA MET A 244 -3.44 -11.50 10.67
C MET A 244 -2.56 -12.64 11.21
N LYS A 245 -2.16 -12.59 12.49
CA LYS A 245 -1.34 -13.64 13.11
C LYS A 245 -2.02 -15.00 13.10
N GLU A 246 -3.33 -15.03 13.31
CA GLU A 246 -4.12 -16.27 13.26
C GLU A 246 -4.24 -16.83 11.83
N SER A 247 -4.14 -15.96 10.82
CA SER A 247 -4.28 -16.29 9.40
C SER A 247 -2.96 -16.60 8.69
N LEU A 248 -1.83 -16.47 9.39
CA LEU A 248 -0.48 -16.68 8.84
C LEU A 248 0.29 -17.68 9.72
N PRO A 249 0.15 -19.00 9.48
CA PRO A 249 0.76 -20.05 10.33
C PRO A 249 2.30 -19.97 10.43
N ASP A 250 2.96 -19.45 9.37
CA ASP A 250 4.42 -19.26 9.34
C ASP A 250 4.81 -17.78 9.31
N LEU A 251 4.20 -16.98 10.19
CA LEU A 251 4.58 -15.58 10.38
C LEU A 251 5.90 -15.51 11.17
N ARG A 252 7.00 -15.17 10.48
CA ARG A 252 8.35 -15.08 11.04
C ARG A 252 8.61 -13.81 11.83
N GLY A 253 7.83 -12.75 11.59
CA GLY A 253 7.95 -11.49 12.31
C GLY A 253 6.75 -10.58 12.07
N CYS A 254 6.40 -9.82 13.12
CA CYS A 254 5.45 -8.73 13.07
C CYS A 254 6.09 -7.57 13.83
N ILE A 255 6.77 -6.67 13.11
CA ILE A 255 7.73 -5.74 13.68
C ILE A 255 7.23 -4.32 13.51
N LYS A 256 7.08 -3.64 14.64
CA LYS A 256 6.73 -2.21 14.70
C LYS A 256 8.01 -1.37 14.71
N PHE A 257 8.02 -0.29 13.95
CA PHE A 257 9.08 0.71 13.96
C PHE A 257 8.60 1.98 14.68
N ASP A 258 9.16 2.25 15.84
CA ASP A 258 8.81 3.39 16.67
C ASP A 258 9.07 4.72 15.94
N GLY A 259 8.13 5.66 16.04
CA GLY A 259 8.19 6.98 15.45
C GLY A 259 8.17 7.00 13.91
N ALA A 260 7.96 5.88 13.26
CA ALA A 260 7.80 5.83 11.80
C ALA A 260 6.34 5.93 11.39
N GLY A 261 6.10 6.49 10.21
CA GLY A 261 4.78 6.54 9.58
C GLY A 261 4.66 5.52 8.46
N HIS A 262 3.95 5.93 7.42
CA HIS A 262 3.59 5.08 6.28
C HIS A 262 4.77 4.72 5.37
N TRP A 263 5.71 5.64 5.16
CA TRP A 263 6.84 5.47 4.23
C TRP A 263 8.01 4.73 4.87
N LEU A 264 7.71 3.61 5.50
CA LEU A 264 8.60 2.86 6.36
C LEU A 264 9.96 2.56 5.71
N GLN A 265 9.97 2.18 4.42
CA GLN A 265 11.18 1.85 3.67
C GLN A 265 12.06 3.08 3.37
N GLN A 266 11.53 4.28 3.47
CA GLN A 266 12.28 5.54 3.38
C GLN A 266 12.64 6.06 4.77
N GLU A 267 11.67 6.12 5.67
CA GLU A 267 11.84 6.68 7.03
C GLU A 267 12.79 5.84 7.90
N ARG A 268 12.83 4.52 7.68
CA ARG A 268 13.61 3.54 8.46
C ARG A 268 14.36 2.55 7.56
N ALA A 269 14.94 3.03 6.46
CA ALA A 269 15.55 2.22 5.40
C ALA A 269 16.51 1.15 5.93
N GLN A 270 17.39 1.49 6.86
CA GLN A 270 18.37 0.55 7.44
C GLN A 270 17.69 -0.59 8.19
N GLY A 271 16.69 -0.26 9.04
CA GLY A 271 15.94 -1.25 9.81
C GLY A 271 15.16 -2.19 8.92
N VAL A 272 14.42 -1.63 7.95
CA VAL A 272 13.65 -2.40 6.97
C VAL A 272 14.55 -3.35 6.18
N ASN A 273 15.67 -2.86 5.65
CA ASN A 273 16.62 -3.69 4.91
C ASN A 273 17.20 -4.81 5.77
N SER A 274 17.51 -4.54 7.05
CA SER A 274 18.00 -5.54 7.98
C SER A 274 16.99 -6.67 8.20
N GLU A 275 15.72 -6.32 8.45
CA GLU A 275 14.67 -7.30 8.68
C GLU A 275 14.35 -8.11 7.42
N LEU A 276 14.29 -7.45 6.25
CA LEU A 276 14.14 -8.16 4.98
C LEU A 276 15.29 -9.15 4.70
N LEU A 277 16.53 -8.73 4.95
CA LEU A 277 17.70 -9.62 4.78
C LEU A 277 17.68 -10.79 5.75
N ASN A 278 17.28 -10.57 7.01
CA ASN A 278 17.13 -11.65 7.98
C ASN A 278 16.05 -12.64 7.56
N PHE A 279 14.92 -12.12 7.09
CA PHE A 279 13.83 -12.93 6.55
C PHE A 279 14.29 -13.76 5.34
N LEU A 280 14.92 -13.14 4.35
CA LEU A 280 15.42 -13.82 3.15
C LEU A 280 16.43 -14.94 3.46
N LYS A 281 17.24 -14.80 4.51
CA LYS A 281 18.17 -15.83 4.97
C LYS A 281 17.47 -16.99 5.69
N SER A 282 16.27 -16.78 6.19
CA SER A 282 15.51 -17.78 6.95
C SER A 282 14.65 -18.72 6.10
N ILE A 283 14.58 -18.47 4.77
CA ILE A 283 13.70 -19.17 3.82
C ILE A 283 14.45 -19.75 2.65
#